data_82e2878171d8ca567645717d3869e140
#
_entry.id   82e2878171d8ca567645717d3869e140
#
_cell.length_a   1.000
_cell.length_b   1.000
_cell.length_c   1.000
_cell.angle_alpha   90.00
_cell.angle_beta   90.00
_cell.angle_gamma   90.00
#
_symmetry.space_group_name_H-M   'P 1'
#
loop_
_entity.id
_entity.type
_entity.pdbx_description
1 polymer ?
#
loop_
_entity_poly.entity_id
_entity_poly.type
_entity_poly.pdbx_seq_one_letter_code
_entity_poly.pdbx_strand_id
1 'polypeptide(L)'
;MQDILQDIVSHTHKLGFITTLKINAEADTTIESMADDRSVIFKAVTHTPVGEFVGTFGMPDLGKLSYHLGNPEYKDAANIAVIQDERNGEVIPTHIHFENTAGDFENDYRFMNKAIIDEKLKSVKFKVSSYDVEIEPSMASIARMKLMSAAHSEEPTFNVTTKATGGVSDLVFSFGDASTHAGEFVFQNAVQGKLQHTWSWPVAQVQAVLNLAGDLTMSISDQGAMKITVDSGMATYDYILPAQSK
;
A
#
# COMPACT_ATOMS: atom_id res chain seq x y z
N MET A 1 14.15 7.02 13.73
CA MET A 1 14.05 7.37 12.28
C MET A 1 14.19 6.16 11.37
N GLN A 2 15.24 5.36 11.48
CA GLN A 2 15.50 4.25 10.55
C GLN A 2 14.33 3.24 10.46
N ASP A 3 13.77 2.81 11.59
CA ASP A 3 12.71 1.79 11.63
C ASP A 3 11.44 2.24 10.89
N ILE A 4 10.98 3.48 11.10
CA ILE A 4 9.80 4.00 10.41
C ILE A 4 10.04 4.17 8.90
N LEU A 5 11.25 4.56 8.48
CA LEU A 5 11.60 4.63 7.05
C LEU A 5 11.65 3.23 6.41
N GLN A 6 12.16 2.22 7.13
CA GLN A 6 12.17 0.83 6.68
C GLN A 6 10.75 0.28 6.59
N ASP A 7 9.89 0.59 7.55
CA ASP A 7 8.49 0.21 7.55
C ASP A 7 7.76 0.82 6.35
N ILE A 8 7.89 2.14 6.13
CA ILE A 8 7.31 2.85 4.98
C ILE A 8 7.76 2.22 3.66
N VAL A 9 9.07 2.00 3.47
CA VAL A 9 9.62 1.41 2.22
C VAL A 9 9.13 -0.02 2.02
N SER A 10 8.97 -0.78 3.10
CA SER A 10 8.49 -2.17 3.06
C SER A 10 7.03 -2.26 2.63
N HIS A 11 6.22 -1.27 2.99
CA HIS A 11 4.79 -1.18 2.69
C HIS A 11 4.48 -0.34 1.44
N THR A 12 5.50 0.17 0.73
CA THR A 12 5.31 0.99 -0.48
C THR A 12 6.18 0.53 -1.63
N HIS A 13 7.47 0.82 -1.61
CA HIS A 13 8.40 0.52 -2.71
C HIS A 13 8.47 -0.97 -3.06
N LYS A 14 8.46 -1.85 -2.06
CA LYS A 14 8.54 -3.30 -2.29
C LYS A 14 7.33 -3.87 -3.04
N LEU A 15 6.23 -3.15 -3.11
CA LEU A 15 5.06 -3.52 -3.93
C LEU A 15 5.33 -3.40 -5.43
N GLY A 16 6.32 -2.60 -5.85
CA GLY A 16 6.72 -2.41 -7.24
C GLY A 16 5.92 -1.39 -8.04
N PHE A 17 4.80 -0.89 -7.52
CA PHE A 17 3.92 0.08 -8.22
C PHE A 17 3.76 1.42 -7.50
N ILE A 18 4.39 1.62 -6.33
CA ILE A 18 4.44 2.88 -5.60
C ILE A 18 5.88 3.39 -5.62
N THR A 19 6.11 4.56 -6.24
CA THR A 19 7.44 5.11 -6.47
C THR A 19 7.69 6.46 -5.79
N THR A 20 6.61 7.15 -5.43
CA THR A 20 6.65 8.50 -4.84
C THR A 20 5.60 8.60 -3.75
N LEU A 21 5.94 9.21 -2.62
CA LEU A 21 5.00 9.47 -1.52
C LEU A 21 4.83 10.96 -1.30
N LYS A 22 3.64 11.35 -0.86
CA LYS A 22 3.36 12.65 -0.28
C LYS A 22 3.18 12.47 1.21
N ILE A 23 3.95 13.21 1.99
CA ILE A 23 3.90 13.24 3.45
C ILE A 23 3.20 14.53 3.88
N ASN A 24 2.25 14.42 4.81
CA ASN A 24 1.70 15.55 5.56
C ASN A 24 1.93 15.29 7.04
N ALA A 25 2.70 16.14 7.67
CA ALA A 25 3.07 16.05 9.08
C ALA A 25 2.67 17.34 9.80
N GLU A 26 1.36 17.52 10.02
CA GLU A 26 0.81 18.63 10.80
C GLU A 26 0.51 18.17 12.23
N ALA A 27 -0.65 17.55 12.48
CA ALA A 27 -0.99 16.96 13.77
C ALA A 27 -0.61 15.48 13.83
N ASP A 28 -0.98 14.73 12.79
CA ASP A 28 -0.61 13.34 12.57
C ASP A 28 0.31 13.26 11.35
N THR A 29 1.12 12.20 11.26
CA THR A 29 1.87 11.93 10.03
C THR A 29 1.03 11.06 9.10
N THR A 30 0.54 11.65 8.01
CA THR A 30 -0.20 10.96 6.97
C THR A 30 0.64 10.82 5.70
N ILE A 31 0.46 9.71 5.00
CA ILE A 31 1.19 9.37 3.78
C ILE A 31 0.18 9.07 2.69
N GLU A 32 0.33 9.70 1.54
CA GLU A 32 -0.53 9.47 0.38
C GLU A 32 0.30 9.12 -0.85
N SER A 33 -0.24 8.25 -1.69
CA SER A 33 0.30 7.93 -3.00
C SER A 33 -0.76 7.35 -3.93
N MET A 34 -0.36 7.12 -5.16
CA MET A 34 -1.16 6.42 -6.15
C MET A 34 -0.22 5.74 -7.14
N ALA A 35 -0.56 4.52 -7.56
CA ALA A 35 0.12 3.84 -8.66
C ALA A 35 -0.02 4.67 -9.95
N ASP A 36 1.01 4.66 -10.81
CA ASP A 36 1.03 5.47 -12.05
C ASP A 36 -0.13 5.10 -13.00
N ASP A 37 -0.55 3.83 -13.02
CA ASP A 37 -1.69 3.30 -13.76
C ASP A 37 -3.04 3.51 -13.06
N ARG A 38 -3.03 4.14 -11.89
CA ARG A 38 -4.20 4.38 -11.01
C ARG A 38 -4.91 3.11 -10.53
N SER A 39 -4.27 1.96 -10.61
CA SER A 39 -4.81 0.69 -10.12
C SER A 39 -4.89 0.61 -8.61
N VAL A 40 -4.09 1.41 -7.90
CA VAL A 40 -4.04 1.46 -6.43
C VAL A 40 -3.95 2.90 -5.94
N ILE A 41 -4.85 3.28 -5.05
CA ILE A 41 -4.78 4.50 -4.26
C ILE A 41 -4.29 4.10 -2.88
N PHE A 42 -3.23 4.74 -2.42
CA PHE A 42 -2.57 4.43 -1.15
C PHE A 42 -2.73 5.56 -0.16
N LYS A 43 -3.06 5.20 1.08
CA LYS A 43 -3.06 6.10 2.23
C LYS A 43 -2.49 5.38 3.44
N ALA A 44 -1.75 6.11 4.27
CA ALA A 44 -1.33 5.57 5.56
C ALA A 44 -1.34 6.66 6.63
N VAL A 45 -1.43 6.22 7.88
CA VAL A 45 -1.32 7.06 9.07
C VAL A 45 -0.39 6.35 10.03
N THR A 46 0.64 7.04 10.50
CA THR A 46 1.54 6.48 11.53
C THR A 46 0.84 6.48 12.89
N HIS A 47 1.08 5.45 13.71
CA HIS A 47 0.48 5.36 15.04
C HIS A 47 1.00 6.44 15.99
N THR A 48 2.23 6.93 15.73
CA THR A 48 2.83 8.04 16.44
C THR A 48 3.35 9.04 15.41
N PRO A 49 3.10 10.34 15.58
CA PRO A 49 3.67 11.35 14.69
C PRO A 49 5.18 11.24 14.59
N VAL A 50 5.73 11.34 13.38
CA VAL A 50 7.17 11.34 13.16
C VAL A 50 7.70 12.75 13.40
N GLY A 51 8.31 12.98 14.56
CA GLY A 51 8.66 14.33 15.05
C GLY A 51 9.64 15.09 14.15
N GLU A 52 10.45 14.39 13.36
CA GLU A 52 11.38 15.00 12.41
C GLU A 52 10.72 15.43 11.08
N PHE A 53 9.53 14.94 10.80
CA PHE A 53 8.77 15.38 9.64
C PHE A 53 7.98 16.64 9.98
N VAL A 54 8.04 17.64 9.11
CA VAL A 54 7.36 18.92 9.30
C VAL A 54 6.67 19.33 8.00
N GLY A 55 5.40 19.73 8.09
CA GLY A 55 4.64 20.27 6.96
C GLY A 55 4.37 19.23 5.87
N THR A 56 4.27 19.69 4.62
CA THR A 56 3.99 18.85 3.46
C THR A 56 5.20 18.78 2.54
N PHE A 57 5.62 17.55 2.20
CA PHE A 57 6.72 17.30 1.26
C PHE A 57 6.55 15.97 0.53
N GLY A 58 7.33 15.77 -0.52
CA GLY A 58 7.34 14.52 -1.27
C GLY A 58 8.61 13.71 -1.09
N MET A 59 8.48 12.40 -1.04
CA MET A 59 9.58 11.44 -1.08
C MET A 59 9.60 10.78 -2.47
N PRO A 60 10.44 11.26 -3.41
CA PRO A 60 10.54 10.71 -4.76
C PRO A 60 11.49 9.51 -4.79
N ASP A 61 11.39 8.70 -5.85
CA ASP A 61 12.37 7.64 -6.13
C ASP A 61 12.66 6.78 -4.88
N LEU A 62 11.63 6.15 -4.37
CA LEU A 62 11.72 5.30 -3.17
C LEU A 62 12.76 4.17 -3.30
N GLY A 63 13.15 3.82 -4.55
CA GLY A 63 14.24 2.89 -4.80
C GLY A 63 15.58 3.37 -4.25
N LYS A 64 15.88 4.67 -4.36
CA LYS A 64 17.09 5.26 -3.73
C LYS A 64 17.03 5.19 -2.22
N LEU A 65 15.86 5.55 -1.64
CA LEU A 65 15.67 5.44 -0.19
C LEU A 65 15.88 4.00 0.28
N SER A 66 15.26 3.04 -0.41
CA SER A 66 15.41 1.61 -0.12
C SER A 66 16.87 1.16 -0.20
N TYR A 67 17.62 1.65 -1.19
CA TYR A 67 19.05 1.36 -1.33
C TYR A 67 19.87 1.90 -0.15
N HIS A 68 19.65 3.15 0.25
CA HIS A 68 20.35 3.72 1.41
C HIS A 68 20.04 2.95 2.70
N LEU A 69 18.75 2.65 2.97
CA LEU A 69 18.34 1.89 4.15
C LEU A 69 18.88 0.46 4.18
N GLY A 70 19.17 -0.14 3.02
CA GLY A 70 19.76 -1.47 2.88
C GLY A 70 21.29 -1.46 2.87
N ASN A 71 21.95 -0.29 2.81
CA ASN A 71 23.40 -0.19 2.69
C ASN A 71 24.09 -0.65 3.99
N PRO A 72 25.08 -1.57 3.92
CA PRO A 72 25.82 -2.02 5.09
C PRO A 72 26.50 -0.91 5.90
N GLU A 73 26.94 0.16 5.24
CA GLU A 73 27.58 1.32 5.90
C GLU A 73 26.66 2.06 6.87
N TYR A 74 25.32 1.91 6.71
CA TYR A 74 24.33 2.58 7.56
C TYR A 74 23.61 1.64 8.53
N LYS A 75 24.12 0.43 8.77
CA LYS A 75 23.42 -0.55 9.61
C LYS A 75 23.52 -0.28 11.11
N ASP A 76 24.72 0.00 11.59
CA ASP A 76 24.99 0.06 13.02
C ASP A 76 25.32 1.48 13.46
N ALA A 77 24.43 2.06 14.27
CA ALA A 77 24.60 3.38 14.86
C ALA A 77 24.91 4.53 13.86
N ALA A 78 24.47 4.36 12.61
CA ALA A 78 24.58 5.42 11.62
C ALA A 78 23.72 6.63 12.00
N ASN A 79 24.19 7.81 11.66
CA ASN A 79 23.42 9.03 11.78
C ASN A 79 22.46 9.16 10.59
N ILE A 80 21.15 8.97 10.83
CA ILE A 80 20.09 9.14 9.83
C ILE A 80 19.16 10.22 10.34
N ALA A 81 19.25 11.41 9.76
CA ALA A 81 18.56 12.60 10.24
C ALA A 81 17.82 13.33 9.11
N VAL A 82 16.66 13.87 9.42
CA VAL A 82 15.96 14.80 8.53
C VAL A 82 16.55 16.17 8.70
N ILE A 83 17.09 16.72 7.62
CA ILE A 83 17.63 18.08 7.58
C ILE A 83 16.53 19.04 7.14
N GLN A 84 16.42 20.15 7.87
CA GLN A 84 15.41 21.18 7.70
C GLN A 84 16.10 22.52 7.43
N ASP A 85 15.51 23.33 6.56
CA ASP A 85 15.88 24.72 6.30
C ASP A 85 14.76 25.65 6.76
N GLU A 86 15.10 26.86 7.16
CA GLU A 86 14.13 27.92 7.38
C GLU A 86 14.05 28.80 6.13
N ARG A 87 12.86 28.93 5.54
CA ARG A 87 12.60 29.79 4.38
C ARG A 87 11.36 30.63 4.62
N ASN A 88 11.49 31.93 4.55
CA ASN A 88 10.40 32.91 4.77
C ASN A 88 9.69 32.71 6.13
N GLY A 89 10.39 32.28 7.17
CA GLY A 89 9.82 32.02 8.48
C GLY A 89 9.11 30.66 8.63
N GLU A 90 9.20 29.80 7.63
CA GLU A 90 8.68 28.42 7.67
C GLU A 90 9.82 27.41 7.70
N VAL A 91 9.72 26.42 8.59
CA VAL A 91 10.64 25.28 8.64
C VAL A 91 10.21 24.27 7.57
N ILE A 92 11.13 23.93 6.67
CA ILE A 92 10.88 23.05 5.53
C ILE A 92 11.87 21.89 5.55
N PRO A 93 11.43 20.62 5.55
CA PRO A 93 12.32 19.48 5.42
C PRO A 93 12.87 19.42 3.99
N THR A 94 14.18 19.22 3.86
CA THR A 94 14.88 19.27 2.58
C THR A 94 15.41 17.92 2.12
N HIS A 95 15.90 17.09 3.04
CA HIS A 95 16.44 15.78 2.73
C HIS A 95 16.63 14.93 3.99
N ILE A 96 16.87 13.64 3.79
CA ILE A 96 17.41 12.75 4.81
C ILE A 96 18.91 12.66 4.57
N HIS A 97 19.70 13.01 5.59
CA HIS A 97 21.14 12.82 5.63
C HIS A 97 21.45 11.45 6.22
N PHE A 98 22.30 10.70 5.54
CA PHE A 98 22.83 9.41 5.96
C PHE A 98 24.33 9.52 6.12
N GLU A 99 24.85 9.21 7.30
CA GLU A 99 26.26 9.21 7.61
C GLU A 99 26.62 7.96 8.42
N ASN A 100 27.68 7.26 8.04
CA ASN A 100 28.15 6.12 8.80
C ASN A 100 28.81 6.53 10.12
N THR A 101 29.06 5.57 11.00
CA THR A 101 29.63 5.84 12.34
C THR A 101 31.04 6.46 12.28
N ALA A 102 31.80 6.22 11.21
CA ALA A 102 33.15 6.77 11.05
C ALA A 102 33.16 8.21 10.52
N GLY A 103 32.03 8.70 9.96
CA GLY A 103 31.92 10.02 9.36
C GLY A 103 32.66 10.18 8.04
N ASP A 104 32.95 9.07 7.34
CA ASP A 104 33.69 9.07 6.08
C ASP A 104 32.88 8.53 4.89
N PHE A 105 31.61 8.18 5.12
CA PHE A 105 30.67 7.76 4.09
C PHE A 105 29.29 8.39 4.33
N GLU A 106 28.91 9.34 3.47
CA GLU A 106 27.68 10.11 3.59
C GLU A 106 26.88 10.18 2.29
N ASN A 107 25.56 10.31 2.39
CA ASN A 107 24.65 10.51 1.28
C ASN A 107 23.41 11.32 1.69
N ASP A 108 22.85 12.04 0.75
CA ASP A 108 21.59 12.76 0.92
C ASP A 108 20.48 12.18 0.05
N TYR A 109 19.34 11.90 0.65
CA TYR A 109 18.09 11.61 -0.06
C TYR A 109 17.18 12.83 -0.06
N ARG A 110 17.08 13.50 -1.22
CA ARG A 110 16.38 14.79 -1.37
C ARG A 110 14.87 14.64 -1.44
N PHE A 111 14.16 15.55 -0.75
CA PHE A 111 12.70 15.66 -0.81
C PHE A 111 12.23 16.56 -1.97
N MET A 112 11.01 16.34 -2.43
CA MET A 112 10.26 17.29 -3.26
C MET A 112 9.61 18.33 -2.36
N ASN A 113 9.63 19.59 -2.77
CA ASN A 113 8.87 20.63 -2.06
C ASN A 113 7.35 20.43 -2.24
N LYS A 114 6.57 21.10 -1.39
CA LYS A 114 5.11 21.00 -1.36
C LYS A 114 4.47 21.29 -2.72
N ALA A 115 4.90 22.34 -3.45
CA ALA A 115 4.29 22.73 -4.72
C ALA A 115 4.44 21.61 -5.78
N ILE A 116 5.62 20.99 -5.85
CA ILE A 116 5.91 19.92 -6.82
C ILE A 116 5.09 18.66 -6.48
N ILE A 117 5.05 18.26 -5.20
CA ILE A 117 4.33 17.02 -4.83
C ILE A 117 2.82 17.20 -4.94
N ASP A 118 2.26 18.37 -4.63
CA ASP A 118 0.84 18.67 -4.78
C ASP A 118 0.41 18.66 -6.27
N GLU A 119 1.30 19.04 -7.18
CA GLU A 119 1.05 18.94 -8.62
C GLU A 119 1.13 17.49 -9.11
N LYS A 120 2.12 16.73 -8.64
CA LYS A 120 2.38 15.34 -9.05
C LYS A 120 1.33 14.38 -8.50
N LEU A 121 0.99 14.47 -7.22
CA LEU A 121 0.00 13.65 -6.54
C LEU A 121 -1.23 14.51 -6.20
N LYS A 122 -2.05 14.77 -7.22
CA LYS A 122 -3.36 15.38 -6.99
C LYS A 122 -4.21 14.42 -6.20
N SER A 123 -4.76 14.91 -5.09
CA SER A 123 -5.60 14.13 -4.16
C SER A 123 -6.76 13.46 -4.92
N VAL A 124 -6.68 12.16 -5.12
CA VAL A 124 -7.78 11.39 -5.70
C VAL A 124 -8.76 11.08 -4.59
N LYS A 125 -9.95 11.68 -4.68
CA LYS A 125 -11.06 11.36 -3.77
C LYS A 125 -11.84 10.18 -4.33
N PHE A 126 -11.35 8.98 -4.09
CA PHE A 126 -12.17 7.80 -4.29
C PHE A 126 -13.07 7.63 -3.06
N LYS A 127 -14.36 7.81 -3.23
CA LYS A 127 -15.35 7.67 -2.15
C LYS A 127 -16.21 6.45 -2.41
N VAL A 128 -16.17 5.51 -1.49
CA VAL A 128 -17.15 4.44 -1.38
C VAL A 128 -18.08 4.82 -0.22
N SER A 129 -19.38 4.64 -0.38
CA SER A 129 -20.34 4.97 0.67
C SER A 129 -20.33 3.92 1.79
N SER A 130 -20.05 2.66 1.46
CA SER A 130 -20.02 1.53 2.40
C SER A 130 -19.21 0.37 1.82
N TYR A 131 -18.72 -0.48 2.70
CA TYR A 131 -18.21 -1.80 2.36
C TYR A 131 -19.25 -2.85 2.75
N ASP A 132 -19.52 -3.78 1.84
CA ASP A 132 -20.61 -4.76 1.95
C ASP A 132 -20.11 -6.10 2.52
N VAL A 133 -18.82 -6.39 2.37
CA VAL A 133 -18.13 -7.58 2.91
C VAL A 133 -16.85 -7.12 3.57
N GLU A 134 -16.60 -7.56 4.80
CA GLU A 134 -15.35 -7.33 5.52
C GLU A 134 -14.85 -8.65 6.12
N ILE A 135 -13.57 -8.94 5.94
CA ILE A 135 -12.92 -10.18 6.37
C ILE A 135 -11.48 -9.94 6.83
N GLU A 136 -10.97 -10.86 7.61
CA GLU A 136 -9.54 -11.01 7.93
C GLU A 136 -8.98 -12.18 7.10
N PRO A 137 -8.19 -11.93 6.03
CA PRO A 137 -7.67 -12.96 5.16
C PRO A 137 -6.76 -13.94 5.89
N SER A 138 -7.10 -15.23 5.87
CA SER A 138 -6.23 -16.26 6.46
C SER A 138 -5.02 -16.56 5.59
N MET A 139 -3.91 -16.98 6.20
CA MET A 139 -2.72 -17.44 5.47
C MET A 139 -3.05 -18.59 4.48
N ALA A 140 -4.01 -19.46 4.86
CA ALA A 140 -4.46 -20.53 3.98
C ALA A 140 -5.19 -20.00 2.74
N SER A 141 -6.04 -18.98 2.89
CA SER A 141 -6.74 -18.33 1.79
C SER A 141 -5.77 -17.60 0.85
N ILE A 142 -4.79 -16.90 1.41
CA ILE A 142 -3.73 -16.24 0.64
C ILE A 142 -2.90 -17.27 -0.14
N ALA A 143 -2.53 -18.40 0.49
CA ALA A 143 -1.81 -19.48 -0.20
C ALA A 143 -2.63 -20.10 -1.33
N ARG A 144 -3.94 -20.31 -1.16
CA ARG A 144 -4.84 -20.78 -2.23
C ARG A 144 -4.90 -19.79 -3.39
N MET A 145 -4.97 -18.49 -3.11
CA MET A 145 -4.93 -17.46 -4.15
C MET A 145 -3.63 -17.55 -4.97
N LYS A 146 -2.47 -17.73 -4.32
CA LYS A 146 -1.18 -17.93 -5.01
C LYS A 146 -1.19 -19.16 -5.93
N LEU A 147 -1.72 -20.28 -5.45
CA LEU A 147 -1.80 -21.51 -6.25
C LEU A 147 -2.73 -21.34 -7.46
N MET A 148 -3.91 -20.72 -7.27
CA MET A 148 -4.85 -20.49 -8.35
C MET A 148 -4.30 -19.50 -9.39
N SER A 149 -3.69 -18.40 -8.96
CA SER A 149 -3.09 -17.45 -9.90
C SER A 149 -1.89 -18.04 -10.67
N ALA A 150 -1.13 -18.95 -10.08
CA ALA A 150 -0.07 -19.65 -10.78
C ALA A 150 -0.61 -20.64 -11.83
N ALA A 151 -1.75 -21.29 -11.53
CA ALA A 151 -2.43 -22.18 -12.48
C ALA A 151 -3.11 -21.43 -13.64
N HIS A 152 -3.41 -20.14 -13.44
CA HIS A 152 -4.06 -19.24 -14.42
C HIS A 152 -3.18 -18.00 -14.67
N SER A 153 -1.89 -18.22 -14.93
CA SER A 153 -0.89 -17.15 -15.07
C SER A 153 -1.14 -16.24 -16.28
N GLU A 154 -1.95 -16.67 -17.24
CA GLU A 154 -2.42 -15.90 -18.39
C GLU A 154 -3.50 -14.88 -18.03
N GLU A 155 -4.17 -15.03 -16.88
CA GLU A 155 -5.25 -14.15 -16.45
C GLU A 155 -4.67 -12.98 -15.59
N PRO A 156 -4.69 -11.74 -16.09
CA PRO A 156 -4.18 -10.59 -15.34
C PRO A 156 -5.10 -10.17 -14.20
N THR A 157 -6.37 -10.61 -14.24
CA THR A 157 -7.41 -10.27 -13.26
C THR A 157 -8.11 -11.50 -12.74
N PHE A 158 -8.69 -11.40 -11.57
CA PHE A 158 -9.61 -12.39 -11.00
C PHE A 158 -10.93 -11.73 -10.63
N ASN A 159 -11.99 -12.54 -10.62
CA ASN A 159 -13.33 -12.07 -10.26
C ASN A 159 -13.64 -12.42 -8.80
N VAL A 160 -14.40 -11.55 -8.16
CA VAL A 160 -14.88 -11.72 -6.78
C VAL A 160 -16.38 -11.62 -6.74
N THR A 161 -17.00 -12.59 -6.07
CA THR A 161 -18.45 -12.64 -5.85
C THR A 161 -18.76 -13.30 -4.51
N THR A 162 -20.01 -13.22 -4.07
CA THR A 162 -20.51 -14.04 -2.97
C THR A 162 -21.48 -15.08 -3.47
N LYS A 163 -21.36 -16.33 -3.00
CA LYS A 163 -22.28 -17.43 -3.30
C LYS A 163 -23.01 -17.87 -2.04
N ALA A 164 -24.33 -18.01 -2.12
CA ALA A 164 -25.13 -18.51 -1.01
C ALA A 164 -24.91 -20.02 -0.86
N THR A 165 -24.55 -20.46 0.36
CA THR A 165 -24.33 -21.85 0.72
C THR A 165 -24.99 -22.12 2.06
N GLY A 166 -26.09 -22.90 2.05
CA GLY A 166 -26.75 -23.33 3.30
C GLY A 166 -27.29 -22.19 4.18
N GLY A 167 -27.64 -21.02 3.62
CA GLY A 167 -28.17 -19.87 4.37
C GLY A 167 -27.12 -18.84 4.81
N VAL A 168 -25.84 -19.09 4.50
CA VAL A 168 -24.73 -18.14 4.64
C VAL A 168 -24.15 -17.79 3.29
N SER A 169 -23.32 -16.73 3.21
CA SER A 169 -22.63 -16.36 1.99
C SER A 169 -21.15 -16.73 2.10
N ASP A 170 -20.59 -17.35 1.07
CA ASP A 170 -19.17 -17.59 0.94
C ASP A 170 -18.56 -16.57 -0.04
N LEU A 171 -17.41 -16.01 0.27
CA LEU A 171 -16.65 -15.16 -0.62
C LEU A 171 -15.83 -16.04 -1.57
N VAL A 172 -16.08 -15.91 -2.86
CA VAL A 172 -15.51 -16.76 -3.92
C VAL A 172 -14.66 -15.93 -4.86
N PHE A 173 -13.43 -16.40 -5.11
CA PHE A 173 -12.54 -15.87 -6.13
C PHE A 173 -12.51 -16.82 -7.33
N SER A 174 -12.62 -16.28 -8.56
CA SER A 174 -12.60 -17.06 -9.79
C SER A 174 -11.69 -16.44 -10.86
N PHE A 175 -11.07 -17.30 -11.67
CA PHE A 175 -10.12 -16.96 -12.73
C PHE A 175 -10.65 -17.52 -14.05
N GLY A 176 -10.37 -16.81 -15.15
CA GLY A 176 -10.82 -17.21 -16.46
C GLY A 176 -12.34 -17.14 -16.63
N ASP A 177 -12.83 -17.69 -17.73
CA ASP A 177 -14.26 -17.79 -18.07
C ASP A 177 -14.57 -19.08 -18.83
N ALA A 178 -15.80 -19.23 -19.29
CA ALA A 178 -16.27 -20.44 -19.99
C ALA A 178 -15.58 -20.70 -21.35
N SER A 179 -14.87 -19.71 -21.91
CA SER A 179 -14.12 -19.81 -23.17
C SER A 179 -12.64 -20.13 -22.98
N THR A 180 -12.15 -20.07 -21.74
CA THR A 180 -10.76 -20.31 -21.36
C THR A 180 -10.64 -21.37 -20.27
N HIS A 181 -9.43 -21.58 -19.74
CA HIS A 181 -9.27 -22.39 -18.53
C HIS A 181 -9.82 -21.59 -17.35
N ALA A 182 -10.82 -22.14 -16.67
CA ALA A 182 -11.49 -21.49 -15.56
C ALA A 182 -11.27 -22.26 -14.26
N GLY A 183 -11.14 -21.51 -13.16
CA GLY A 183 -11.04 -22.08 -11.81
C GLY A 183 -11.65 -21.14 -10.78
N GLU A 184 -12.18 -21.71 -9.71
CA GLU A 184 -12.71 -20.96 -8.59
C GLU A 184 -12.38 -21.62 -7.25
N PHE A 185 -12.35 -20.83 -6.22
CA PHE A 185 -12.21 -21.34 -4.85
C PHE A 185 -12.88 -20.41 -3.84
N VAL A 186 -13.29 -20.98 -2.72
CA VAL A 186 -13.80 -20.20 -1.59
C VAL A 186 -12.62 -19.57 -0.88
N PHE A 187 -12.54 -18.24 -0.94
CA PHE A 187 -11.52 -17.45 -0.25
C PHE A 187 -11.84 -17.35 1.24
N GLN A 188 -13.11 -17.11 1.58
CA GLN A 188 -13.59 -17.05 2.96
C GLN A 188 -15.00 -17.63 3.05
N ASN A 189 -15.20 -18.56 4.02
CA ASN A 189 -16.53 -19.12 4.29
C ASN A 189 -17.33 -18.18 5.21
N ALA A 190 -18.66 -18.26 5.12
CA ALA A 190 -19.62 -17.67 6.03
C ALA A 190 -19.37 -16.18 6.32
N VAL A 191 -19.13 -15.40 5.25
CA VAL A 191 -18.90 -13.96 5.37
C VAL A 191 -20.19 -13.24 5.75
N GLN A 192 -20.05 -12.17 6.53
CA GLN A 192 -21.14 -11.23 6.75
C GLN A 192 -21.27 -10.33 5.51
N GLY A 193 -22.51 -10.13 5.05
CA GLY A 193 -22.80 -9.32 3.86
C GLY A 193 -22.85 -10.12 2.56
N LYS A 194 -23.09 -9.38 1.47
CA LYS A 194 -23.29 -9.97 0.14
C LYS A 194 -22.93 -8.96 -0.94
N LEU A 195 -22.27 -9.43 -2.00
CA LEU A 195 -22.08 -8.70 -3.25
C LEU A 195 -23.22 -9.05 -4.22
N GLN A 196 -23.84 -8.04 -4.80
CA GLN A 196 -24.87 -8.20 -5.84
C GLN A 196 -24.25 -8.37 -7.23
N HIS A 197 -23.01 -7.82 -7.39
CA HIS A 197 -22.29 -7.81 -8.65
C HIS A 197 -21.00 -8.64 -8.54
N THR A 198 -20.53 -9.08 -9.68
CA THR A 198 -19.20 -9.69 -9.80
C THR A 198 -18.22 -8.60 -10.25
N TRP A 199 -17.18 -8.38 -9.49
CA TRP A 199 -16.16 -7.39 -9.75
C TRP A 199 -14.82 -8.04 -10.05
N SER A 200 -13.98 -7.39 -10.87
CA SER A 200 -12.66 -7.87 -11.24
C SER A 200 -11.55 -6.98 -10.68
N TRP A 201 -10.48 -7.60 -10.16
CA TRP A 201 -9.30 -6.89 -9.67
C TRP A 201 -8.01 -7.48 -10.23
N PRO A 202 -6.93 -6.67 -10.33
CA PRO A 202 -5.65 -7.14 -10.83
C PRO A 202 -5.00 -8.11 -9.83
N VAL A 203 -4.58 -9.28 -10.32
CA VAL A 203 -3.97 -10.34 -9.52
C VAL A 203 -2.68 -9.85 -8.85
N ALA A 204 -1.80 -9.22 -9.62
CA ALA A 204 -0.46 -8.84 -9.15
C ALA A 204 -0.53 -7.85 -7.98
N GLN A 205 -1.37 -6.81 -8.08
CA GLN A 205 -1.49 -5.79 -7.05
C GLN A 205 -2.11 -6.35 -5.77
N VAL A 206 -3.21 -7.13 -5.89
CA VAL A 206 -3.87 -7.73 -4.73
C VAL A 206 -2.93 -8.71 -4.01
N GLN A 207 -2.22 -9.57 -4.76
CA GLN A 207 -1.25 -10.50 -4.17
C GLN A 207 -0.08 -9.80 -3.51
N ALA A 208 0.45 -8.73 -4.13
CA ALA A 208 1.55 -7.96 -3.55
C ALA A 208 1.15 -7.42 -2.16
N VAL A 209 -0.05 -6.84 -2.05
CA VAL A 209 -0.54 -6.29 -0.78
C VAL A 209 -0.83 -7.39 0.24
N LEU A 210 -1.48 -8.51 -0.16
CA LEU A 210 -1.77 -9.63 0.75
C LEU A 210 -0.51 -10.36 1.25
N ASN A 211 0.66 -10.11 0.66
CA ASN A 211 1.94 -10.66 1.11
C ASN A 211 2.72 -9.74 2.06
N LEU A 212 2.21 -8.57 2.36
CA LEU A 212 2.83 -7.68 3.32
C LEU A 212 2.77 -8.27 4.74
N ALA A 213 3.73 -7.88 5.55
CA ALA A 213 3.75 -8.23 6.97
C ALA A 213 2.82 -7.28 7.74
N GLY A 214 2.06 -7.83 8.69
CA GLY A 214 1.13 -7.07 9.53
C GLY A 214 -0.23 -7.74 9.64
N ASP A 215 -1.12 -7.12 10.39
CA ASP A 215 -2.50 -7.57 10.52
C ASP A 215 -3.32 -7.08 9.33
N LEU A 216 -3.97 -8.00 8.64
CA LEU A 216 -4.66 -7.77 7.36
C LEU A 216 -6.18 -7.74 7.56
N THR A 217 -6.81 -6.69 7.05
CA THR A 217 -8.27 -6.64 6.85
C THR A 217 -8.58 -6.35 5.39
N MET A 218 -9.54 -7.05 4.79
CA MET A 218 -10.02 -6.81 3.44
C MET A 218 -11.49 -6.43 3.48
N SER A 219 -11.81 -5.28 2.90
CA SER A 219 -13.18 -4.76 2.79
C SER A 219 -13.54 -4.60 1.32
N ILE A 220 -14.69 -5.12 0.90
CA ILE A 220 -15.14 -5.12 -0.50
C ILE A 220 -16.49 -4.43 -0.57
N SER A 221 -16.62 -3.47 -1.49
CA SER A 221 -17.85 -2.76 -1.76
C SER A 221 -18.48 -3.24 -3.07
N ASP A 222 -19.80 -3.37 -3.06
CA ASP A 222 -20.59 -3.64 -4.26
C ASP A 222 -20.63 -2.46 -5.26
N GLN A 223 -19.98 -1.34 -4.90
CA GLN A 223 -19.69 -0.21 -5.79
C GLN A 223 -18.37 -0.36 -6.56
N GLY A 224 -17.74 -1.53 -6.53
CA GLY A 224 -16.50 -1.82 -7.26
C GLY A 224 -15.24 -1.25 -6.59
N ALA A 225 -15.13 -1.39 -5.28
CA ALA A 225 -13.91 -1.06 -4.55
C ALA A 225 -13.49 -2.20 -3.64
N MET A 226 -12.20 -2.49 -3.62
CA MET A 226 -11.56 -3.35 -2.62
C MET A 226 -10.59 -2.48 -1.82
N LYS A 227 -10.69 -2.50 -0.50
CA LYS A 227 -9.70 -1.91 0.40
C LYS A 227 -9.01 -3.03 1.17
N ILE A 228 -7.70 -3.05 1.14
CA ILE A 228 -6.88 -3.91 1.99
C ILE A 228 -6.14 -3.01 2.96
N THR A 229 -6.40 -3.20 4.23
CA THR A 229 -5.73 -2.49 5.33
C THR A 229 -4.68 -3.40 5.92
N VAL A 230 -3.48 -2.87 6.12
CA VAL A 230 -2.36 -3.58 6.77
C VAL A 230 -1.92 -2.75 7.96
N ASP A 231 -1.98 -3.30 9.15
CA ASP A 231 -1.39 -2.70 10.35
C ASP A 231 -0.02 -3.33 10.62
N SER A 232 1.03 -2.53 10.46
CA SER A 232 2.42 -2.97 10.69
C SER A 232 2.84 -2.90 12.15
N GLY A 233 2.00 -2.33 13.02
CA GLY A 233 2.36 -1.95 14.40
C GLY A 233 3.04 -0.58 14.51
N MET A 234 3.48 0.02 13.41
CA MET A 234 4.03 1.39 13.35
C MET A 234 3.10 2.35 12.61
N ALA A 235 2.38 1.84 11.63
CA ALA A 235 1.42 2.59 10.83
C ALA A 235 0.31 1.68 10.31
N THR A 236 -0.84 2.28 10.03
CA THR A 236 -1.94 1.63 9.31
C THR A 236 -1.91 2.05 7.85
N TYR A 237 -1.83 1.09 6.94
CA TYR A 237 -1.70 1.25 5.50
C TYR A 237 -2.96 0.80 4.78
N ASP A 238 -3.66 1.72 4.12
CA ASP A 238 -4.84 1.46 3.31
C ASP A 238 -4.49 1.43 1.82
N TYR A 239 -4.75 0.31 1.17
CA TYR A 239 -4.63 0.13 -0.28
C TYR A 239 -6.03 0.00 -0.86
N ILE A 240 -6.45 1.00 -1.63
CA ILE A 240 -7.77 1.05 -2.25
C ILE A 240 -7.61 0.74 -3.73
N LEU A 241 -8.22 -0.35 -4.17
CA LEU A 241 -8.16 -0.86 -5.53
C LEU A 241 -9.55 -0.68 -6.18
N PRO A 242 -9.72 0.24 -7.13
CA PRO A 242 -10.92 0.28 -7.98
C PRO A 242 -11.03 -1.00 -8.79
N ALA A 243 -12.26 -1.52 -8.95
CA ALA A 243 -12.51 -2.65 -9.83
C ALA A 243 -12.22 -2.26 -11.28
N GLN A 244 -11.71 -3.21 -12.06
CA GLN A 244 -11.47 -3.01 -13.47
C GLN A 244 -12.76 -3.32 -14.25
N SER A 245 -13.11 -2.47 -15.21
CA SER A 245 -14.15 -2.78 -16.19
C SER A 245 -13.63 -3.87 -17.13
N LYS A 246 -14.44 -4.92 -17.34
CA LYS A 246 -14.19 -5.90 -18.41
C LYS A 246 -14.33 -5.25 -19.77
#